data_ed4235f596e3f2fcdd41ed3340b698b3
#
_entry.id   ed4235f596e3f2fcdd41ed3340b698b3
#
_cell.length_a   1.000
_cell.length_b   1.000
_cell.length_c   1.000
_cell.angle_alpha   90.00
_cell.angle_beta   90.00
_cell.angle_gamma   90.00
#
_symmetry.space_group_name_H-M   'P 1'
#
loop_
_entity.id
_entity.type
_entity.pdbx_description
1 polymer ?
#
loop_
_entity_poly.entity_id
_entity_poly.type
_entity_poly.pdbx_seq_one_letter_code
_entity_poly.pdbx_strand_id
1 'polypeptide(L)'
;MHNKYFFSFIDDAIWVFRDLTRKRPDSLFDNPFFAILKNAHDRYGLKTQINLFFRTDYYYGMDEFDLSQMTDAYKAEFTEASDWLKLGFHAYQEFPDYPHVNSTYDDIYKLFSMIRDEVIRFAGEKSFAYGVIPHWVPVSFDGCRALRDCGAELVCVTVGDTKEFDGDFDSLPYGHAGRLLQNRKPETKLFTRVTKDVAIANSICGYNHFSDPALFDNDKVLGYVVDPKTGLKFKKLDDNFDLNNYNVEEIREELDRRKNDELICIGNHEQYFFEDYFAYEPDYAERIYEMAKILIEDEKRECIFIEDLAKMS
;
A
#
# COMPACT_ATOMS: atom_id res chain seq x y z
N MET A 1 14.75 24.95 11.38
CA MET A 1 14.73 23.49 11.39
C MET A 1 13.91 23.07 10.19
N HIS A 2 14.42 22.24 9.29
CA HIS A 2 13.60 21.66 8.23
C HIS A 2 12.62 20.70 8.89
N ASN A 3 11.34 20.76 8.53
CA ASN A 3 10.35 19.82 9.00
C ASN A 3 10.69 18.44 8.43
N LYS A 4 10.65 17.41 9.26
CA LYS A 4 10.79 16.02 8.84
C LYS A 4 9.41 15.39 8.75
N TYR A 5 9.21 14.55 7.75
CA TYR A 5 7.91 13.96 7.45
C TYR A 5 7.97 12.44 7.43
N PHE A 6 6.82 11.82 7.57
CA PHE A 6 6.63 10.42 7.20
C PHE A 6 5.18 10.19 6.79
N PHE A 7 4.95 9.15 6.03
CA PHE A 7 3.60 8.64 5.81
C PHE A 7 3.54 7.14 6.10
N SER A 8 2.38 6.70 6.58
CA SER A 8 2.12 5.31 6.91
C SER A 8 0.98 4.77 6.08
N PHE A 9 1.16 3.56 5.55
CA PHE A 9 0.13 2.86 4.79
C PHE A 9 0.05 1.39 5.17
N ILE A 10 -1.11 0.79 4.92
CA ILE A 10 -1.36 -0.63 5.07
C ILE A 10 -1.93 -1.15 3.75
N ASP A 11 -1.22 -2.06 3.12
CA ASP A 11 -1.58 -2.64 1.84
C ASP A 11 -2.43 -3.92 1.99
N ASP A 12 -2.94 -4.42 0.86
CA ASP A 12 -3.62 -5.71 0.69
C ASP A 12 -4.92 -5.86 1.49
N ALA A 13 -5.56 -4.74 1.87
CA ALA A 13 -6.67 -4.76 2.80
C ALA A 13 -8.00 -5.15 2.13
N ILE A 14 -8.61 -6.20 2.64
CA ILE A 14 -9.97 -6.66 2.31
C ILE A 14 -10.59 -7.50 3.43
N TRP A 15 -9.79 -8.22 4.22
CA TRP A 15 -10.32 -9.17 5.21
C TRP A 15 -10.99 -8.46 6.38
N VAL A 16 -10.48 -7.31 6.80
CA VAL A 16 -11.10 -6.50 7.86
C VAL A 16 -12.47 -5.96 7.41
N PHE A 17 -12.64 -5.62 6.14
CA PHE A 17 -13.92 -5.14 5.60
C PHE A 17 -14.95 -6.27 5.51
N ARG A 18 -14.51 -7.49 5.15
CA ARG A 18 -15.32 -8.70 5.25
C ARG A 18 -15.78 -8.91 6.71
N ASP A 19 -14.85 -8.83 7.65
CA ASP A 19 -15.14 -9.05 9.07
C ASP A 19 -16.10 -8.00 9.63
N LEU A 20 -15.91 -6.73 9.31
CA LEU A 20 -16.86 -5.66 9.66
C LEU A 20 -18.27 -5.95 9.15
N THR A 21 -18.39 -6.39 7.90
CA THR A 21 -19.67 -6.68 7.27
C THR A 21 -20.38 -7.86 7.93
N ARG A 22 -19.64 -8.87 8.35
CA ARG A 22 -20.19 -10.12 8.92
C ARG A 22 -20.42 -10.05 10.42
N LYS A 23 -19.44 -9.52 11.16
CA LYS A 23 -19.49 -9.46 12.62
C LYS A 23 -20.33 -8.29 13.13
N ARG A 24 -20.40 -7.19 12.39
CA ARG A 24 -21.15 -5.98 12.67
C ARG A 24 -21.02 -5.49 14.12
N PRO A 25 -19.81 -5.15 14.57
CA PRO A 25 -19.62 -4.51 15.88
C PRO A 25 -20.44 -3.21 15.97
N ASP A 26 -20.73 -2.75 17.19
CA ASP A 26 -21.54 -1.54 17.40
C ASP A 26 -20.85 -0.27 16.88
N SER A 27 -19.51 -0.23 16.88
CA SER A 27 -18.67 0.83 16.32
C SER A 27 -17.60 0.25 15.38
N LEU A 28 -17.19 1.03 14.38
CA LEU A 28 -16.04 0.73 13.54
C LEU A 28 -14.82 0.37 14.38
N PHE A 29 -14.60 1.11 15.46
CA PHE A 29 -13.43 0.98 16.33
C PHE A 29 -13.56 -0.10 17.41
N ASP A 30 -14.68 -0.81 17.46
CA ASP A 30 -14.78 -2.07 18.20
C ASP A 30 -14.20 -3.26 17.43
N ASN A 31 -13.94 -3.08 16.12
CA ASN A 31 -13.15 -4.04 15.36
C ASN A 31 -11.68 -3.97 15.82
N PRO A 32 -11.04 -5.11 16.19
CA PRO A 32 -9.69 -5.11 16.76
C PRO A 32 -8.62 -4.46 15.88
N PHE A 33 -8.71 -4.61 14.56
CA PHE A 33 -7.77 -3.97 13.62
C PHE A 33 -7.91 -2.44 13.62
N PHE A 34 -9.13 -1.93 13.47
CA PHE A 34 -9.38 -0.49 13.50
C PHE A 34 -9.15 0.12 14.89
N ALA A 35 -9.34 -0.67 15.97
CA ALA A 35 -8.99 -0.24 17.32
C ALA A 35 -7.48 0.05 17.48
N ILE A 36 -6.62 -0.74 16.82
CA ILE A 36 -5.16 -0.49 16.82
C ILE A 36 -4.86 0.88 16.19
N LEU A 37 -5.43 1.14 15.02
CA LEU A 37 -5.19 2.40 14.29
C LEU A 37 -5.73 3.60 15.05
N LYS A 38 -6.94 3.47 15.63
CA LYS A 38 -7.51 4.53 16.46
C LYS A 38 -6.68 4.81 17.70
N ASN A 39 -6.21 3.78 18.39
CA ASN A 39 -5.34 3.94 19.55
C ASN A 39 -4.00 4.60 19.19
N ALA A 40 -3.42 4.28 18.03
CA ALA A 40 -2.20 4.92 17.55
C ALA A 40 -2.45 6.40 17.21
N HIS A 41 -3.60 6.69 16.58
CA HIS A 41 -4.01 8.06 16.32
C HIS A 41 -4.26 8.85 17.62
N ASP A 42 -5.08 8.33 18.52
CA ASP A 42 -5.44 9.02 19.76
C ASP A 42 -4.24 9.31 20.66
N ARG A 43 -3.26 8.41 20.68
CA ARG A 43 -2.05 8.56 21.50
C ARG A 43 -0.99 9.44 20.88
N TYR A 44 -0.77 9.30 19.59
CA TYR A 44 0.40 9.88 18.92
C TYR A 44 0.02 10.83 17.76
N GLY A 45 -1.20 10.77 17.23
CA GLY A 45 -1.60 11.54 16.05
C GLY A 45 -1.24 10.84 14.73
N LEU A 46 -1.09 9.50 14.74
CA LEU A 46 -0.80 8.73 13.53
C LEU A 46 -1.89 8.94 12.48
N LYS A 47 -1.49 9.18 11.24
CA LYS A 47 -2.35 9.11 10.06
C LYS A 47 -2.00 7.84 9.29
N THR A 48 -3.02 7.15 8.78
CA THR A 48 -2.82 5.90 8.04
C THR A 48 -3.69 5.88 6.79
N GLN A 49 -3.09 5.49 5.67
CA GLN A 49 -3.83 5.14 4.46
C GLN A 49 -3.90 3.63 4.33
N ILE A 50 -5.11 3.09 4.13
CA ILE A 50 -5.33 1.67 3.88
C ILE A 50 -5.60 1.48 2.40
N ASN A 51 -4.78 0.68 1.71
CA ASN A 51 -4.90 0.42 0.28
C ASN A 51 -5.65 -0.90 0.04
N LEU A 52 -6.71 -0.82 -0.74
CA LEU A 52 -7.76 -1.82 -0.80
C LEU A 52 -7.62 -2.75 -2.00
N PHE A 53 -7.76 -4.04 -1.74
CA PHE A 53 -8.25 -4.95 -2.77
C PHE A 53 -9.77 -4.79 -2.96
N PHE A 54 -10.23 -5.02 -4.18
CA PHE A 54 -11.67 -5.05 -4.43
C PHE A 54 -12.33 -6.31 -3.87
N ARG A 55 -11.62 -7.46 -3.89
CA ARG A 55 -12.17 -8.74 -3.41
C ARG A 55 -11.11 -9.60 -2.71
N THR A 56 -11.60 -10.56 -1.90
CA THR A 56 -10.77 -11.63 -1.35
C THR A 56 -10.30 -12.58 -2.44
N ASP A 57 -9.10 -13.14 -2.26
CA ASP A 57 -8.62 -14.25 -3.06
C ASP A 57 -8.91 -15.59 -2.34
N TYR A 58 -9.46 -16.56 -3.05
CA TYR A 58 -9.75 -17.89 -2.49
C TYR A 58 -8.54 -18.68 -2.04
N TYR A 59 -7.37 -18.22 -2.41
CA TYR A 59 -6.14 -18.97 -2.17
C TYR A 59 -5.94 -19.31 -0.69
N TYR A 60 -6.33 -18.40 0.20
CA TYR A 60 -6.18 -18.59 1.64
C TYR A 60 -7.33 -19.37 2.29
N GLY A 61 -8.24 -19.95 1.52
CA GLY A 61 -9.37 -20.69 2.03
C GLY A 61 -10.43 -19.85 2.74
N MET A 62 -10.37 -18.53 2.59
CA MET A 62 -11.32 -17.61 3.18
C MET A 62 -12.60 -17.53 2.36
N ASP A 63 -13.69 -17.17 3.01
CA ASP A 63 -14.94 -16.94 2.34
C ASP A 63 -14.85 -15.80 1.33
N GLU A 64 -15.57 -15.98 0.22
CA GLU A 64 -15.65 -14.98 -0.83
C GLU A 64 -16.32 -13.70 -0.31
N PHE A 65 -15.66 -12.59 -0.58
CA PHE A 65 -16.14 -11.26 -0.24
C PHE A 65 -15.61 -10.24 -1.26
N ASP A 66 -16.41 -9.24 -1.59
CA ASP A 66 -15.96 -8.07 -2.33
C ASP A 66 -16.53 -6.77 -1.73
N LEU A 67 -15.96 -5.63 -2.10
CA LEU A 67 -16.34 -4.34 -1.53
C LEU A 67 -17.80 -3.94 -1.79
N SER A 68 -18.46 -4.50 -2.82
CA SER A 68 -19.90 -4.23 -3.05
C SER A 68 -20.77 -4.78 -1.93
N GLN A 69 -20.28 -5.78 -1.20
CA GLN A 69 -20.98 -6.38 -0.04
C GLN A 69 -20.73 -5.60 1.25
N MET A 70 -19.77 -4.65 1.26
CA MET A 70 -19.43 -3.90 2.47
C MET A 70 -20.64 -3.12 2.98
N THR A 71 -20.93 -3.26 4.28
CA THR A 71 -21.98 -2.49 4.94
C THR A 71 -21.65 -0.99 4.99
N ASP A 72 -22.65 -0.14 4.89
CA ASP A 72 -22.53 1.31 5.07
C ASP A 72 -22.81 1.78 6.51
N ALA A 73 -22.98 0.84 7.44
CA ALA A 73 -23.31 1.13 8.84
C ALA A 73 -22.29 2.07 9.51
N TYR A 74 -21.02 2.01 9.10
CA TYR A 74 -19.90 2.78 9.68
C TYR A 74 -19.53 4.04 8.87
N LYS A 75 -20.38 4.43 7.91
CA LYS A 75 -20.07 5.57 7.01
C LYS A 75 -19.78 6.87 7.76
N ALA A 76 -20.55 7.14 8.80
CA ALA A 76 -20.34 8.33 9.62
C ALA A 76 -18.98 8.32 10.31
N GLU A 77 -18.59 7.20 10.92
CA GLU A 77 -17.32 7.04 11.63
C GLU A 77 -16.12 7.13 10.67
N PHE A 78 -16.18 6.51 9.49
CA PHE A 78 -15.16 6.67 8.47
C PHE A 78 -15.04 8.14 8.01
N THR A 79 -16.18 8.81 7.79
CA THR A 79 -16.18 10.22 7.37
C THR A 79 -15.58 11.13 8.44
N GLU A 80 -15.89 10.89 9.72
CA GLU A 80 -15.29 11.64 10.84
C GLU A 80 -13.79 11.37 10.97
N ALA A 81 -13.36 10.15 10.72
CA ALA A 81 -11.95 9.76 10.79
C ALA A 81 -11.12 10.19 9.57
N SER A 82 -11.73 10.75 8.52
CA SER A 82 -11.06 11.01 7.23
C SER A 82 -9.85 11.94 7.29
N ASP A 83 -9.66 12.69 8.36
CA ASP A 83 -8.49 13.54 8.59
C ASP A 83 -7.24 12.75 9.02
N TRP A 84 -7.41 11.49 9.44
CA TRP A 84 -6.32 10.62 9.86
C TRP A 84 -6.39 9.19 9.32
N LEU A 85 -7.54 8.76 8.79
CA LEU A 85 -7.74 7.43 8.20
C LEU A 85 -8.33 7.59 6.81
N LYS A 86 -7.60 7.14 5.80
CA LYS A 86 -8.06 7.13 4.41
C LYS A 86 -7.98 5.75 3.80
N LEU A 87 -8.82 5.52 2.78
CA LEU A 87 -8.93 4.27 2.03
C LEU A 87 -8.54 4.55 0.59
N GLY A 88 -7.60 3.80 0.03
CA GLY A 88 -7.05 4.03 -1.30
C GLY A 88 -7.15 2.81 -2.23
N PHE A 89 -6.84 3.05 -3.48
CA PHE A 89 -6.73 2.03 -4.52
C PHE A 89 -5.47 1.19 -4.33
N HIS A 90 -5.59 -0.14 -4.50
CA HIS A 90 -4.45 -1.06 -4.55
C HIS A 90 -4.52 -2.00 -5.75
N ALA A 91 -5.43 -2.97 -5.74
CA ALA A 91 -5.66 -3.90 -6.84
C ALA A 91 -7.05 -4.55 -6.77
N TYR A 92 -7.31 -5.45 -7.73
CA TYR A 92 -8.52 -6.24 -7.72
C TYR A 92 -8.51 -7.30 -6.61
N GLN A 93 -7.38 -7.98 -6.44
CA GLN A 93 -7.14 -9.04 -5.45
C GLN A 93 -5.64 -9.31 -5.34
N GLU A 94 -5.25 -10.21 -4.44
CA GLU A 94 -3.86 -10.60 -4.17
C GLU A 94 -3.12 -11.10 -5.42
N PHE A 95 -3.73 -11.95 -6.22
CA PHE A 95 -3.10 -12.56 -7.39
C PHE A 95 -3.76 -12.15 -8.70
N PRO A 96 -2.98 -12.07 -9.79
CA PRO A 96 -1.55 -12.37 -9.91
C PRO A 96 -0.65 -11.29 -9.31
N ASP A 97 0.62 -11.62 -9.06
CA ASP A 97 1.65 -10.62 -8.77
C ASP A 97 1.79 -9.64 -9.95
N TYR A 98 2.15 -8.38 -9.66
CA TYR A 98 2.30 -7.32 -10.67
C TYR A 98 1.08 -7.13 -11.57
N PRO A 99 -0.13 -7.03 -11.03
CA PRO A 99 -1.36 -7.10 -11.83
C PRO A 99 -1.51 -5.95 -12.82
N HIS A 100 -0.80 -4.85 -12.60
CA HIS A 100 -0.98 -3.62 -13.37
C HIS A 100 0.06 -3.40 -14.47
N VAL A 101 1.09 -4.25 -14.56
CA VAL A 101 2.21 -4.08 -15.50
C VAL A 101 1.76 -4.06 -16.97
N ASN A 102 0.80 -4.89 -17.33
CA ASN A 102 0.25 -5.01 -18.69
C ASN A 102 -1.21 -4.55 -18.78
N SER A 103 -1.71 -3.80 -17.80
CA SER A 103 -3.09 -3.32 -17.81
C SER A 103 -3.33 -2.35 -18.94
N THR A 104 -4.50 -2.45 -19.55
CA THR A 104 -4.99 -1.43 -20.47
C THR A 104 -5.50 -0.21 -19.70
N TYR A 105 -5.72 0.90 -20.43
CA TYR A 105 -6.39 2.07 -19.88
C TYR A 105 -7.73 1.71 -19.24
N ASP A 106 -8.56 0.96 -19.96
CA ASP A 106 -9.91 0.60 -19.52
C ASP A 106 -9.90 -0.29 -18.27
N ASP A 107 -8.93 -1.21 -18.15
CA ASP A 107 -8.78 -2.07 -16.96
C ASP A 107 -8.56 -1.24 -15.70
N ILE A 108 -7.59 -0.32 -15.74
CA ILE A 108 -7.27 0.52 -14.58
C ILE A 108 -8.39 1.54 -14.31
N TYR A 109 -8.92 2.19 -15.35
CA TYR A 109 -10.00 3.15 -15.19
C TYR A 109 -11.22 2.51 -14.50
N LYS A 110 -11.61 1.32 -14.97
CA LYS A 110 -12.71 0.56 -14.39
C LYS A 110 -12.43 0.13 -12.96
N LEU A 111 -11.26 -0.45 -12.71
CA LEU A 111 -10.92 -0.97 -11.39
C LEU A 111 -10.81 0.14 -10.35
N PHE A 112 -10.12 1.24 -10.69
CA PHE A 112 -10.02 2.40 -9.81
C PHE A 112 -11.39 2.98 -9.50
N SER A 113 -12.24 3.14 -10.52
CA SER A 113 -13.60 3.66 -10.34
C SER A 113 -14.44 2.73 -9.46
N MET A 114 -14.35 1.41 -9.64
CA MET A 114 -15.05 0.43 -8.80
C MET A 114 -14.67 0.58 -7.32
N ILE A 115 -13.37 0.61 -7.01
CA ILE A 115 -12.92 0.74 -5.61
C ILE A 115 -13.33 2.10 -5.05
N ARG A 116 -13.10 3.19 -5.78
CA ARG A 116 -13.48 4.54 -5.36
C ARG A 116 -14.98 4.64 -5.06
N ASP A 117 -15.82 4.17 -5.97
CA ASP A 117 -17.26 4.32 -5.86
C ASP A 117 -17.80 3.50 -4.67
N GLU A 118 -17.22 2.32 -4.41
CA GLU A 118 -17.56 1.54 -3.21
C GLU A 118 -17.10 2.23 -1.93
N VAL A 119 -15.88 2.76 -1.88
CA VAL A 119 -15.43 3.53 -0.71
C VAL A 119 -16.34 4.74 -0.45
N ILE A 120 -16.71 5.48 -1.49
CA ILE A 120 -17.65 6.61 -1.35
C ILE A 120 -19.01 6.12 -0.81
N ARG A 121 -19.48 4.97 -1.27
CA ARG A 121 -20.73 4.37 -0.81
C ARG A 121 -20.69 4.05 0.68
N PHE A 122 -19.68 3.31 1.16
CA PHE A 122 -19.66 2.80 2.52
C PHE A 122 -18.89 3.65 3.53
N ALA A 123 -17.95 4.51 3.08
CA ALA A 123 -17.11 5.32 3.97
C ALA A 123 -17.26 6.85 3.76
N GLY A 124 -17.76 7.28 2.60
CA GLY A 124 -17.91 8.69 2.26
C GLY A 124 -16.75 9.22 1.40
N GLU A 125 -17.03 10.29 0.65
CA GLU A 125 -16.10 10.86 -0.33
C GLU A 125 -14.77 11.32 0.30
N LYS A 126 -14.81 11.91 1.49
CA LYS A 126 -13.61 12.41 2.19
C LYS A 126 -12.65 11.29 2.62
N SER A 127 -13.18 10.07 2.76
CA SER A 127 -12.40 8.91 3.18
C SER A 127 -11.58 8.31 2.04
N PHE A 128 -11.83 8.66 0.77
CA PHE A 128 -11.05 8.15 -0.34
C PHE A 128 -9.74 8.93 -0.51
N ALA A 129 -8.63 8.19 -0.68
CA ALA A 129 -7.30 8.75 -0.92
C ALA A 129 -6.98 8.76 -2.43
N TYR A 130 -6.44 9.87 -2.91
CA TYR A 130 -5.96 10.01 -4.28
C TYR A 130 -4.43 9.87 -4.42
N GLY A 131 -3.73 9.60 -3.33
CA GLY A 131 -2.36 9.10 -3.34
C GLY A 131 -2.38 7.58 -3.55
N VAL A 132 -1.68 7.07 -4.55
CA VAL A 132 -1.82 5.68 -5.00
C VAL A 132 -0.54 4.90 -4.77
N ILE A 133 -0.66 3.75 -4.10
CA ILE A 133 0.36 2.70 -4.08
C ILE A 133 -0.23 1.47 -4.79
N PRO A 134 0.14 1.21 -6.04
CA PRO A 134 -0.36 0.06 -6.77
C PRO A 134 0.23 -1.24 -6.23
N HIS A 135 -0.53 -2.32 -6.24
CA HIS A 135 -0.05 -3.64 -5.81
C HIS A 135 1.20 -4.06 -6.60
N TRP A 136 2.27 -4.41 -5.89
CA TRP A 136 3.61 -4.65 -6.44
C TRP A 136 4.22 -3.46 -7.20
N VAL A 137 3.62 -2.28 -7.13
CA VAL A 137 4.07 -0.97 -7.59
C VAL A 137 3.98 -0.69 -9.10
N PRO A 138 4.54 -1.48 -10.05
CA PRO A 138 4.52 -1.12 -11.47
C PRO A 138 3.12 -1.08 -12.07
N VAL A 139 2.87 -0.02 -12.85
CA VAL A 139 1.64 0.15 -13.64
C VAL A 139 2.04 0.43 -15.09
N SER A 140 1.30 -0.10 -16.06
CA SER A 140 1.52 0.19 -17.46
C SER A 140 1.40 1.70 -17.76
N PHE A 141 1.99 2.14 -18.87
CA PHE A 141 1.86 3.54 -19.31
C PHE A 141 0.40 3.95 -19.51
N ASP A 142 -0.41 3.09 -20.15
CA ASP A 142 -1.84 3.34 -20.34
C ASP A 142 -2.62 3.31 -19.01
N GLY A 143 -2.24 2.45 -18.08
CA GLY A 143 -2.77 2.45 -16.73
C GLY A 143 -2.47 3.73 -15.97
N CYS A 144 -1.27 4.30 -16.13
CA CYS A 144 -0.93 5.59 -15.53
C CYS A 144 -1.78 6.74 -16.09
N ARG A 145 -2.09 6.71 -17.40
CA ARG A 145 -3.03 7.67 -17.99
C ARG A 145 -4.43 7.54 -17.39
N ALA A 146 -4.88 6.30 -17.18
CA ALA A 146 -6.17 6.06 -16.54
C ALA A 146 -6.19 6.55 -15.10
N LEU A 147 -5.15 6.28 -14.29
CA LEU A 147 -5.03 6.80 -12.92
C LEU A 147 -5.13 8.34 -12.89
N ARG A 148 -4.42 9.03 -13.79
CA ARG A 148 -4.53 10.48 -13.92
C ARG A 148 -5.96 10.92 -14.19
N ASP A 149 -6.61 10.30 -15.17
CA ASP A 149 -7.96 10.69 -15.59
C ASP A 149 -9.02 10.32 -14.55
N CYS A 150 -8.72 9.38 -13.65
CA CYS A 150 -9.49 9.08 -12.44
C CYS A 150 -9.23 10.05 -11.28
N GLY A 151 -8.27 10.96 -11.42
CA GLY A 151 -7.96 11.98 -10.42
C GLY A 151 -6.85 11.62 -9.44
N ALA A 152 -6.05 10.57 -9.69
CA ALA A 152 -4.89 10.28 -8.86
C ALA A 152 -3.96 11.51 -8.80
N GLU A 153 -3.64 11.97 -7.58
CA GLU A 153 -2.81 13.15 -7.35
C GLU A 153 -1.32 12.81 -7.40
N LEU A 154 -0.97 11.62 -6.95
CA LEU A 154 0.39 11.11 -6.90
C LEU A 154 0.39 9.58 -6.92
N VAL A 155 1.32 8.99 -7.67
CA VAL A 155 1.54 7.53 -7.69
C VAL A 155 2.92 7.21 -7.14
N CYS A 156 2.97 6.32 -6.16
CA CYS A 156 4.22 5.80 -5.65
C CYS A 156 4.80 4.74 -6.61
N VAL A 157 6.10 4.82 -6.84
CA VAL A 157 6.81 3.93 -7.77
C VAL A 157 8.15 3.49 -7.19
N THR A 158 8.67 2.37 -7.69
CA THR A 158 10.06 1.97 -7.51
C THR A 158 10.79 2.07 -8.84
N VAL A 159 12.03 2.51 -8.81
CA VAL A 159 12.90 2.59 -9.98
C VAL A 159 14.08 1.68 -9.71
N GLY A 160 14.06 0.49 -10.26
CA GLY A 160 15.13 -0.50 -10.13
C GLY A 160 15.88 -0.73 -11.44
N ASP A 161 17.01 -1.41 -11.35
CA ASP A 161 17.71 -1.90 -12.52
C ASP A 161 16.83 -2.92 -13.24
N THR A 162 16.64 -2.72 -14.54
CA THR A 162 16.03 -3.74 -15.39
C THR A 162 16.98 -4.90 -15.56
N LYS A 163 16.51 -6.10 -15.22
CA LYS A 163 17.20 -7.35 -15.51
C LYS A 163 16.34 -8.19 -16.43
N GLU A 164 16.94 -8.79 -17.44
CA GLU A 164 16.25 -9.82 -18.20
C GLU A 164 15.96 -11.02 -17.28
N PHE A 165 14.74 -11.55 -17.39
CA PHE A 165 14.38 -12.75 -16.67
C PHE A 165 15.16 -13.96 -17.26
N ASP A 166 15.97 -14.57 -16.45
CA ASP A 166 16.85 -15.69 -16.83
C ASP A 166 16.18 -17.08 -16.76
N GLY A 167 14.90 -17.11 -16.39
CA GLY A 167 14.13 -18.34 -16.22
C GLY A 167 14.13 -18.88 -14.79
N ASP A 168 14.91 -18.27 -13.89
CA ASP A 168 14.95 -18.63 -12.48
C ASP A 168 14.09 -17.68 -11.67
N PHE A 169 13.04 -18.21 -11.03
CA PHE A 169 12.16 -17.41 -10.17
C PHE A 169 12.88 -16.88 -8.92
N ASP A 170 13.99 -17.48 -8.50
CA ASP A 170 14.80 -17.00 -7.38
C ASP A 170 15.53 -15.72 -7.71
N SER A 171 15.74 -15.43 -9.00
CA SER A 171 16.40 -14.21 -9.46
C SER A 171 15.46 -13.00 -9.48
N LEU A 172 14.15 -13.21 -9.31
CA LEU A 172 13.18 -12.12 -9.28
C LEU A 172 13.40 -11.27 -8.03
N PRO A 173 13.67 -9.97 -8.16
CA PRO A 173 13.95 -9.11 -7.02
C PRO A 173 12.73 -8.90 -6.12
N TYR A 174 11.53 -9.07 -6.68
CA TYR A 174 10.25 -8.88 -6.04
C TYR A 174 9.29 -10.02 -6.40
N GLY A 175 8.20 -10.13 -5.65
CA GLY A 175 7.16 -11.10 -5.88
C GLY A 175 7.12 -12.18 -4.80
N HIS A 176 6.00 -12.86 -4.73
CA HIS A 176 5.78 -13.92 -3.75
C HIS A 176 6.80 -15.06 -3.88
N ALA A 177 7.18 -15.39 -5.10
CA ALA A 177 8.18 -16.43 -5.33
C ALA A 177 9.48 -16.14 -4.58
N GLY A 178 10.06 -14.94 -4.74
CA GLY A 178 11.29 -14.55 -4.06
C GLY A 178 11.15 -14.53 -2.54
N ARG A 179 10.07 -13.95 -2.01
CA ARG A 179 9.80 -13.89 -0.56
C ARG A 179 9.61 -15.28 0.05
N LEU A 180 8.86 -16.15 -0.62
CA LEU A 180 8.60 -17.50 -0.13
C LEU A 180 9.86 -18.34 -0.09
N LEU A 181 10.73 -18.21 -1.07
CA LEU A 181 12.03 -18.86 -1.08
C LEU A 181 12.93 -18.35 0.05
N GLN A 182 12.95 -17.04 0.29
CA GLN A 182 13.68 -16.46 1.42
C GLN A 182 13.16 -16.99 2.75
N ASN A 183 11.84 -17.10 2.92
CA ASN A 183 11.21 -17.64 4.12
C ASN A 183 11.22 -19.17 4.17
N ARG A 184 11.72 -19.84 3.15
CA ARG A 184 11.85 -21.31 3.06
C ARG A 184 10.56 -22.07 3.37
N LYS A 185 9.42 -21.58 2.87
CA LYS A 185 8.14 -22.28 2.95
C LYS A 185 7.71 -22.79 1.57
N PRO A 186 8.32 -23.89 1.07
CA PRO A 186 8.09 -24.40 -0.29
C PRO A 186 6.69 -24.98 -0.52
N GLU A 187 5.95 -25.20 0.55
CA GLU A 187 4.59 -25.80 0.51
C GLU A 187 3.52 -24.84 0.00
N THR A 188 3.84 -23.58 -0.10
CA THR A 188 2.87 -22.59 -0.54
C THR A 188 2.69 -22.69 -2.05
N LYS A 189 1.51 -23.10 -2.46
CA LYS A 189 1.07 -23.12 -3.87
C LYS A 189 1.12 -21.73 -4.55
N LEU A 190 1.61 -20.69 -3.85
CA LEU A 190 1.78 -19.34 -4.36
C LEU A 190 2.68 -19.30 -5.58
N PHE A 191 3.71 -20.14 -5.62
CA PHE A 191 4.60 -20.25 -6.77
C PHE A 191 3.90 -20.59 -8.08
N THR A 192 2.82 -21.34 -8.02
CA THR A 192 2.08 -21.75 -9.22
C THR A 192 1.28 -20.62 -9.85
N ARG A 193 1.17 -19.48 -9.17
CA ARG A 193 0.43 -18.30 -9.64
C ARG A 193 1.31 -17.24 -10.29
N VAL A 194 2.62 -17.34 -10.14
CA VAL A 194 3.56 -16.47 -10.88
C VAL A 194 3.59 -16.96 -12.32
N THR A 195 3.03 -16.19 -13.23
CA THR A 195 2.97 -16.54 -14.64
C THR A 195 4.26 -16.12 -15.35
N LYS A 196 4.53 -16.74 -16.51
CA LYS A 196 5.64 -16.33 -17.38
C LYS A 196 5.55 -14.85 -17.76
N ASP A 197 4.34 -14.34 -18.00
CA ASP A 197 4.13 -12.95 -18.39
C ASP A 197 4.47 -12.00 -17.24
N VAL A 198 4.12 -12.35 -16.01
CA VAL A 198 4.49 -11.62 -14.81
C VAL A 198 6.01 -11.62 -14.61
N ALA A 199 6.67 -12.77 -14.78
CA ALA A 199 8.12 -12.87 -14.67
C ALA A 199 8.85 -12.02 -15.71
N ILE A 200 8.37 -12.01 -16.97
CA ILE A 200 8.91 -11.15 -18.03
C ILE A 200 8.65 -9.69 -17.71
N ALA A 201 7.44 -9.34 -17.28
CA ALA A 201 7.10 -7.99 -16.90
C ALA A 201 7.93 -7.50 -15.71
N ASN A 202 8.25 -8.36 -14.75
CA ASN A 202 9.10 -8.04 -13.62
C ASN A 202 10.54 -7.70 -14.04
N SER A 203 11.07 -8.33 -15.09
CA SER A 203 12.41 -8.02 -15.60
C SER A 203 12.56 -6.62 -16.15
N ILE A 204 11.45 -6.01 -16.59
CA ILE A 204 11.38 -4.64 -17.10
C ILE A 204 10.63 -3.68 -16.17
N CYS A 205 10.29 -4.14 -15.00
CA CYS A 205 9.57 -3.38 -14.00
C CYS A 205 10.41 -2.17 -13.55
N GLY A 206 9.73 -1.11 -13.23
CA GLY A 206 10.37 0.15 -12.87
C GLY A 206 10.39 1.17 -14.01
N TYR A 207 10.33 0.73 -15.28
CA TYR A 207 10.41 1.64 -16.42
C TYR A 207 9.19 1.66 -17.35
N ASN A 208 8.23 0.77 -17.14
CA ASN A 208 7.07 0.64 -18.03
C ASN A 208 6.04 1.75 -17.86
N HIS A 209 6.02 2.41 -16.72
CA HIS A 209 4.96 3.32 -16.34
C HIS A 209 5.31 4.79 -16.53
N PHE A 210 6.55 5.14 -16.80
CA PHE A 210 6.92 6.53 -17.12
C PHE A 210 7.71 6.64 -18.41
N SER A 211 7.68 7.84 -18.97
CA SER A 211 8.23 8.09 -20.29
C SER A 211 9.75 8.11 -20.36
N ASP A 212 10.40 8.42 -19.25
CA ASP A 212 11.85 8.56 -19.15
C ASP A 212 12.33 8.26 -17.72
N PRO A 213 13.09 7.18 -17.49
CA PRO A 213 13.65 6.87 -16.18
C PRO A 213 14.59 7.95 -15.63
N ALA A 214 15.29 8.68 -16.49
CA ALA A 214 16.20 9.74 -16.07
C ALA A 214 15.51 10.90 -15.33
N LEU A 215 14.17 10.98 -15.41
CA LEU A 215 13.40 11.93 -14.61
C LEU A 215 13.65 11.76 -13.11
N PHE A 216 13.99 10.54 -12.66
CA PHE A 216 14.21 10.23 -11.25
C PHE A 216 15.66 10.45 -10.78
N ASP A 217 16.59 10.74 -11.69
CA ASP A 217 18.00 11.02 -11.32
C ASP A 217 18.13 12.28 -10.45
N ASN A 218 17.15 13.19 -10.56
CA ASN A 218 17.09 14.43 -9.80
C ASN A 218 15.90 14.47 -8.84
N ASP A 219 15.31 13.33 -8.49
CA ASP A 219 14.19 13.29 -7.56
C ASP A 219 14.61 13.89 -6.21
N LYS A 220 13.83 14.85 -5.75
CA LYS A 220 14.00 15.43 -4.42
C LYS A 220 13.46 14.43 -3.40
N VAL A 221 14.11 14.32 -2.26
CA VAL A 221 13.63 13.49 -1.13
C VAL A 221 12.20 13.87 -0.75
N LEU A 222 11.92 15.18 -0.67
CA LEU A 222 10.57 15.71 -0.58
C LEU A 222 10.12 16.19 -1.96
N GLY A 223 8.91 15.84 -2.34
CA GLY A 223 8.34 16.24 -3.61
C GLY A 223 8.08 15.07 -4.55
N TYR A 224 7.98 15.39 -5.82
CA TYR A 224 7.56 14.44 -6.86
C TYR A 224 8.21 14.79 -8.20
N VAL A 225 8.20 13.82 -9.10
CA VAL A 225 8.55 13.98 -10.50
C VAL A 225 7.26 14.03 -11.33
N VAL A 226 7.17 14.92 -12.30
CA VAL A 226 6.05 14.95 -13.26
C VAL A 226 6.47 14.28 -14.55
N ASP A 227 5.78 13.23 -14.94
CA ASP A 227 5.99 12.62 -16.25
C ASP A 227 5.41 13.52 -17.36
N PRO A 228 6.24 14.02 -18.30
CA PRO A 228 5.79 14.99 -19.29
C PRO A 228 4.76 14.45 -20.29
N LYS A 229 4.66 13.13 -20.47
CA LYS A 229 3.69 12.52 -21.39
C LYS A 229 2.35 12.25 -20.76
N THR A 230 2.34 11.78 -19.50
CA THR A 230 1.09 11.52 -18.79
C THR A 230 0.61 12.73 -17.99
N GLY A 231 1.52 13.60 -17.55
CA GLY A 231 1.25 14.66 -16.59
C GLY A 231 1.03 14.16 -15.16
N LEU A 232 1.20 12.86 -14.92
CA LEU A 232 1.04 12.26 -13.62
C LEU A 232 2.26 12.56 -12.72
N LYS A 233 2.03 12.75 -11.43
CA LYS A 233 3.07 12.93 -10.44
C LYS A 233 3.48 11.58 -9.88
N PHE A 234 4.78 11.35 -9.77
CA PHE A 234 5.35 10.13 -9.22
C PHE A 234 6.24 10.42 -8.04
N LYS A 235 6.17 9.58 -7.00
CA LYS A 235 7.11 9.55 -5.88
C LYS A 235 7.81 8.21 -5.84
N LYS A 236 9.13 8.25 -5.81
CA LYS A 236 9.99 7.08 -5.69
C LYS A 236 9.96 6.54 -4.26
N LEU A 237 9.77 5.22 -4.11
CA LEU A 237 9.77 4.49 -2.85
C LEU A 237 11.03 3.60 -2.74
N ASP A 238 12.21 4.18 -2.84
CA ASP A 238 13.46 3.39 -2.86
C ASP A 238 13.83 2.77 -1.53
N ASP A 239 13.35 3.33 -0.44
CA ASP A 239 13.65 2.91 0.92
C ASP A 239 12.37 2.69 1.72
N ASN A 240 11.42 1.95 1.15
CA ASN A 240 10.23 1.55 1.88
C ASN A 240 10.62 0.67 3.07
N PHE A 241 10.09 1.01 4.23
CA PHE A 241 10.29 0.27 5.46
C PHE A 241 8.99 -0.43 5.84
N ASP A 242 8.90 -1.73 5.54
CA ASP A 242 7.72 -2.52 5.87
C ASP A 242 7.82 -3.06 7.30
N LEU A 243 6.92 -2.64 8.18
CA LEU A 243 6.89 -3.05 9.60
C LEU A 243 6.83 -4.57 9.77
N ASN A 244 6.15 -5.25 8.86
CA ASN A 244 6.01 -6.70 8.90
C ASN A 244 7.32 -7.48 8.60
N ASN A 245 8.39 -6.81 8.21
CA ASN A 245 9.70 -7.44 8.00
C ASN A 245 10.59 -7.38 9.26
N TYR A 246 10.19 -6.67 10.31
CA TYR A 246 11.01 -6.33 11.46
C TYR A 246 10.27 -6.58 12.77
N ASN A 247 10.94 -7.12 13.78
CA ASN A 247 10.40 -7.11 15.13
C ASN A 247 10.53 -5.71 15.78
N VAL A 248 9.94 -5.51 16.95
CA VAL A 248 9.91 -4.18 17.61
C VAL A 248 11.31 -3.62 17.89
N GLU A 249 12.30 -4.45 18.22
CA GLU A 249 13.68 -4.00 18.47
C GLU A 249 14.37 -3.58 17.17
N GLU A 250 14.20 -4.36 16.12
CA GLU A 250 14.72 -4.05 14.78
C GLU A 250 14.07 -2.79 14.20
N ILE A 251 12.79 -2.51 14.51
CA ILE A 251 12.12 -1.26 14.14
C ILE A 251 12.83 -0.07 14.78
N ARG A 252 13.18 -0.14 16.06
CA ARG A 252 13.94 0.92 16.74
C ARG A 252 15.28 1.20 16.08
N GLU A 253 16.02 0.14 15.78
CA GLU A 253 17.33 0.24 15.13
C GLU A 253 17.22 0.84 13.74
N GLU A 254 16.23 0.41 12.97
CA GLU A 254 15.98 0.90 11.61
C GLU A 254 15.58 2.38 11.60
N LEU A 255 14.71 2.79 12.50
CA LEU A 255 14.30 4.19 12.63
C LEU A 255 15.45 5.08 13.14
N ASP A 256 16.28 4.63 14.07
CA ASP A 256 17.46 5.38 14.49
C ASP A 256 18.44 5.58 13.32
N ARG A 257 18.61 4.60 12.46
CA ARG A 257 19.42 4.69 11.26
C ARG A 257 18.89 5.75 10.28
N ARG A 258 17.57 5.89 10.20
CA ARG A 258 16.86 6.84 9.32
C ARG A 258 16.54 8.19 9.98
N LYS A 259 16.97 8.43 11.19
CA LYS A 259 16.61 9.65 11.94
C LYS A 259 16.98 10.96 11.25
N ASN A 260 17.89 10.96 10.29
CA ASN A 260 18.29 12.14 9.52
C ASN A 260 17.55 12.28 8.19
N ASP A 261 16.78 11.28 7.77
CA ASP A 261 16.03 11.34 6.52
C ASP A 261 14.93 12.39 6.62
N GLU A 262 14.72 13.15 5.57
CA GLU A 262 13.67 14.17 5.53
C GLU A 262 12.28 13.56 5.42
N LEU A 263 12.17 12.41 4.73
CA LEU A 263 10.94 11.67 4.54
C LEU A 263 11.20 10.17 4.80
N ILE A 264 10.30 9.55 5.55
CA ILE A 264 10.29 8.09 5.75
C ILE A 264 8.96 7.54 5.24
N CYS A 265 9.04 6.46 4.47
CA CYS A 265 7.87 5.72 3.98
C CYS A 265 7.71 4.46 4.83
N ILE A 266 6.56 4.30 5.50
CA ILE A 266 6.29 3.17 6.37
C ILE A 266 5.16 2.33 5.78
N GLY A 267 5.50 1.12 5.35
CA GLY A 267 4.55 0.12 4.87
C GLY A 267 4.16 -0.87 5.95
N ASN A 268 3.02 -1.49 5.79
CA ASN A 268 2.57 -2.68 6.49
C ASN A 268 1.54 -3.39 5.61
N HIS A 269 1.14 -4.61 6.00
CA HIS A 269 0.13 -5.36 5.26
C HIS A 269 -0.92 -5.90 6.22
N GLU A 270 -2.18 -5.93 5.79
CA GLU A 270 -3.31 -6.35 6.60
C GLU A 270 -3.21 -7.82 7.04
N GLN A 271 -2.76 -8.69 6.13
CA GLN A 271 -2.79 -10.15 6.34
C GLN A 271 -2.03 -10.58 7.60
N TYR A 272 -0.94 -9.89 7.94
CA TYR A 272 -0.10 -10.21 9.10
C TYR A 272 -0.79 -10.02 10.45
N PHE A 273 -1.91 -9.32 10.46
CA PHE A 273 -2.77 -9.18 11.64
C PHE A 273 -3.61 -10.44 11.94
N PHE A 274 -3.88 -11.28 10.94
CA PHE A 274 -4.81 -12.41 11.08
C PHE A 274 -4.10 -13.69 11.48
N GLU A 275 -4.60 -14.35 12.53
CA GLU A 275 -4.01 -15.59 13.08
C GLU A 275 -3.96 -16.74 12.07
N ASP A 276 -4.92 -16.77 11.14
CA ASP A 276 -5.00 -17.79 10.10
C ASP A 276 -4.01 -17.56 8.93
N TYR A 277 -3.34 -16.41 8.93
CA TYR A 277 -2.32 -16.15 7.91
C TYR A 277 -1.02 -16.85 8.25
N PHE A 278 -0.38 -17.44 7.24
CA PHE A 278 0.84 -18.25 7.45
C PHE A 278 2.03 -17.47 8.06
N ALA A 279 2.01 -16.16 7.96
CA ALA A 279 3.02 -15.25 8.49
C ALA A 279 2.42 -14.29 9.56
N TYR A 280 1.42 -14.75 10.31
CA TYR A 280 0.82 -14.00 11.40
C TYR A 280 1.84 -13.43 12.36
N GLU A 281 1.63 -12.20 12.79
CA GLU A 281 2.47 -11.45 13.71
C GLU A 281 1.71 -11.09 14.97
N PRO A 282 1.96 -11.79 16.09
CA PRO A 282 1.25 -11.53 17.34
C PRO A 282 1.53 -10.15 17.95
N ASP A 283 2.64 -9.51 17.55
CA ASP A 283 3.07 -8.18 17.98
C ASP A 283 2.71 -7.06 16.97
N TYR A 284 1.80 -7.33 16.02
CA TYR A 284 1.38 -6.39 14.97
C TYR A 284 1.02 -4.99 15.53
N ALA A 285 0.25 -4.95 16.62
CA ALA A 285 -0.14 -3.69 17.25
C ALA A 285 1.05 -2.96 17.89
N GLU A 286 1.94 -3.70 18.55
CA GLU A 286 3.12 -3.13 19.20
C GLU A 286 4.07 -2.49 18.22
N ARG A 287 4.24 -3.09 17.05
CA ARG A 287 5.06 -2.52 15.94
C ARG A 287 4.53 -1.16 15.50
N ILE A 288 3.22 -1.04 15.29
CA ILE A 288 2.57 0.22 14.91
C ILE A 288 2.74 1.27 16.02
N TYR A 289 2.53 0.89 17.28
CA TYR A 289 2.65 1.84 18.39
C TYR A 289 4.07 2.31 18.61
N GLU A 290 5.04 1.43 18.51
CA GLU A 290 6.45 1.77 18.67
C GLU A 290 6.93 2.70 17.55
N MET A 291 6.61 2.39 16.30
CA MET A 291 6.88 3.25 15.16
C MET A 291 6.26 4.64 15.34
N ALA A 292 4.97 4.71 15.68
CA ALA A 292 4.26 5.98 15.84
C ALA A 292 4.86 6.81 17.00
N LYS A 293 5.21 6.18 18.11
CA LYS A 293 5.86 6.82 19.24
C LYS A 293 7.20 7.43 18.84
N ILE A 294 8.09 6.66 18.21
CA ILE A 294 9.42 7.13 17.82
C ILE A 294 9.29 8.31 16.85
N LEU A 295 8.53 8.14 15.77
CA LEU A 295 8.48 9.15 14.72
C LEU A 295 7.77 10.44 15.16
N ILE A 296 6.68 10.32 15.92
CA ILE A 296 5.86 11.48 16.28
C ILE A 296 6.26 12.08 17.63
N GLU A 297 6.41 11.24 18.68
CA GLU A 297 6.74 11.78 20.01
C GLU A 297 8.22 12.10 20.17
N ASP A 298 9.12 11.19 19.75
CA ASP A 298 10.54 11.35 20.01
C ASP A 298 11.21 12.25 18.94
N GLU A 299 10.98 11.97 17.65
CA GLU A 299 11.61 12.70 16.54
C GLU A 299 10.82 13.94 16.08
N LYS A 300 9.58 14.12 16.51
CA LYS A 300 8.71 15.25 16.14
C LYS A 300 8.48 15.38 14.64
N ARG A 301 8.38 14.25 13.93
CA ARG A 301 8.02 14.23 12.52
C ARG A 301 6.53 14.52 12.33
N GLU A 302 6.22 15.17 11.24
CA GLU A 302 4.84 15.36 10.81
C GLU A 302 4.35 14.12 10.03
N CYS A 303 3.24 13.53 10.49
CA CYS A 303 2.58 12.45 9.78
C CYS A 303 1.66 13.02 8.71
N ILE A 304 1.87 12.66 7.45
CA ILE A 304 1.13 13.16 6.28
C ILE A 304 0.48 12.02 5.51
N PHE A 305 -0.47 12.31 4.65
CA PHE A 305 -0.94 11.37 3.63
C PHE A 305 -0.06 11.43 2.39
N ILE A 306 -0.08 10.36 1.59
CA ILE A 306 0.69 10.26 0.34
C ILE A 306 0.35 11.41 -0.61
N GLU A 307 -0.93 11.75 -0.73
CA GLU A 307 -1.40 12.85 -1.58
C GLU A 307 -0.93 14.24 -1.13
N ASP A 308 -0.53 14.40 0.14
CA ASP A 308 0.01 15.68 0.62
C ASP A 308 1.39 15.98 0.01
N LEU A 309 2.17 14.93 -0.33
CA LEU A 309 3.43 15.11 -1.06
C LEU A 309 3.22 15.82 -2.40
N ALA A 310 2.08 15.61 -3.07
CA ALA A 310 1.76 16.28 -4.32
C ALA A 310 1.63 17.80 -4.20
N LYS A 311 1.49 18.31 -2.98
CA LYS A 311 1.34 19.74 -2.64
C LYS A 311 2.65 20.34 -2.12
N MET A 312 3.65 19.50 -1.81
CA MET A 312 4.96 19.92 -1.35
C MET A 312 5.86 20.18 -2.57
N SER A 313 6.32 21.40 -2.76
CA SER A 313 7.13 21.84 -3.91
C SER A 313 8.55 22.20 -3.50
#